data_7e0d9302a8ec29e09e7f0fd46aa645c9
#
_entry.id   7e0d9302a8ec29e09e7f0fd46aa645c9
#
_cell.length_a   1.000
_cell.length_b   1.000
_cell.length_c   1.000
_cell.angle_alpha   90.00
_cell.angle_beta   90.00
_cell.angle_gamma   90.00
#
_symmetry.space_group_name_H-M   'P 1'
#
loop_
_entity.id
_entity.type
_entity.pdbx_description
1 polymer ?
#
loop_
_entity_poly.entity_id
_entity_poly.type
_entity_poly.pdbx_seq_one_letter_code
_entity_poly.pdbx_strand_id
1 'polypeptide(L)'
;MKKLLNFSLAIIAVAFVACSYEDVALSTNESPSNPYEVTPDEAVQLLQTVMGGESTRAVSVGSIQTLKKSDFVPTTRGAEDGDVVYIIDLDDGGSAIMGADKRMEPIYAILDETKISPEQLTLTATRSDDGEQ
;
A
#
# COMPACT_ATOMS: atom_id res chain seq x y z
N MET A 1 13.62 -55.28 29.81
CA MET A 1 14.25 -54.39 28.81
C MET A 1 13.38 -54.09 27.57
N LYS A 2 12.20 -54.67 27.45
CA LYS A 2 11.30 -54.41 26.31
C LYS A 2 10.36 -53.19 26.46
N LYS A 3 10.33 -52.57 27.65
CA LYS A 3 9.43 -51.43 27.95
C LYS A 3 10.08 -50.04 27.72
N LEU A 4 11.38 -49.96 27.62
CA LEU A 4 12.11 -48.71 27.38
C LEU A 4 12.21 -48.37 25.88
N LEU A 5 12.06 -49.35 24.99
CA LEU A 5 12.14 -49.14 23.55
C LEU A 5 10.89 -48.50 22.95
N ASN A 6 9.74 -48.73 23.62
CA ASN A 6 8.48 -48.13 23.15
C ASN A 6 8.28 -46.69 23.58
N PHE A 7 9.05 -46.22 24.58
CA PHE A 7 8.94 -44.83 25.04
C PHE A 7 9.75 -43.86 24.19
N SER A 8 10.79 -44.38 23.53
CA SER A 8 11.64 -43.59 22.64
C SER A 8 11.00 -43.31 21.25
N LEU A 9 10.05 -44.14 20.84
CA LEU A 9 9.36 -43.97 19.57
C LEU A 9 8.20 -42.97 19.63
N ALA A 10 7.69 -42.70 20.81
CA ALA A 10 6.57 -41.78 21.01
C ALA A 10 6.98 -40.29 21.06
N ILE A 11 8.28 -40.01 21.21
CA ILE A 11 8.77 -38.63 21.35
C ILE A 11 9.11 -38.01 19.98
N ILE A 12 9.30 -38.83 18.97
CA ILE A 12 9.66 -38.36 17.62
C ILE A 12 8.44 -37.89 16.79
N ALA A 13 7.23 -38.20 17.23
CA ALA A 13 6.02 -37.88 16.48
C ALA A 13 5.43 -36.47 16.74
N VAL A 14 6.02 -35.67 17.63
CA VAL A 14 5.47 -34.36 18.01
C VAL A 14 6.23 -33.18 17.39
N ALA A 15 7.26 -33.43 16.58
CA ALA A 15 8.12 -32.38 16.03
C ALA A 15 7.70 -31.87 14.64
N PHE A 16 6.53 -32.25 14.11
CA PHE A 16 6.00 -31.73 12.85
C PHE A 16 4.66 -31.01 13.04
N VAL A 17 4.55 -30.17 14.09
CA VAL A 17 3.67 -29.02 13.94
C VAL A 17 4.48 -27.98 13.17
N ALA A 18 4.57 -28.22 11.87
CA ALA A 18 4.98 -27.23 10.92
C ALA A 18 4.18 -25.97 11.18
N CYS A 19 4.88 -24.88 11.38
CA CYS A 19 4.37 -23.55 11.18
C CYS A 19 3.63 -23.52 9.86
N SER A 20 2.31 -23.65 9.92
CA SER A 20 1.48 -23.03 8.91
C SER A 20 1.66 -21.54 9.11
N TYR A 21 2.67 -20.97 8.49
CA TYR A 21 2.59 -19.61 8.05
C TYR A 21 1.40 -19.61 7.11
N GLU A 22 0.25 -19.16 7.59
CA GLU A 22 -0.72 -18.61 6.69
C GLU A 22 0.02 -17.49 5.98
N ASP A 23 0.40 -17.77 4.75
CA ASP A 23 0.69 -16.74 3.78
C ASP A 23 -0.53 -15.83 3.79
N VAL A 24 -0.43 -14.76 4.58
CA VAL A 24 -1.10 -13.54 4.23
C VAL A 24 -0.60 -13.31 2.81
N ALA A 25 -1.45 -13.55 1.84
CA ALA A 25 -1.19 -13.27 0.46
C ALA A 25 -0.74 -11.80 0.38
N LEU A 26 0.54 -11.58 0.58
CA LEU A 26 1.18 -10.39 0.09
C LEU A 26 0.98 -10.48 -1.41
N SER A 27 0.11 -9.62 -1.85
CA SER A 27 -0.10 -9.17 -3.19
C SER A 27 1.14 -9.46 -4.03
N THR A 28 0.96 -10.32 -5.00
CA THR A 28 1.89 -10.62 -6.08
C THR A 28 2.75 -9.40 -6.36
N ASN A 29 4.05 -9.52 -6.11
CA ASN A 29 5.05 -8.61 -6.69
C ASN A 29 5.01 -8.83 -8.21
N GLU A 30 4.00 -8.28 -8.86
CA GLU A 30 4.10 -7.99 -10.27
C GLU A 30 5.21 -6.95 -10.38
N SER A 31 6.32 -7.39 -10.92
CA SER A 31 7.42 -6.51 -11.32
C SER A 31 6.80 -5.37 -12.11
N PRO A 32 6.95 -4.12 -11.70
CA PRO A 32 6.30 -3.00 -12.35
C PRO A 32 6.63 -3.03 -13.83
N SER A 33 5.61 -3.05 -14.67
CA SER A 33 5.76 -3.02 -16.13
C SER A 33 6.42 -1.72 -16.59
N ASN A 34 6.40 -0.71 -15.72
CA ASN A 34 6.98 0.61 -15.92
C ASN A 34 8.09 0.85 -14.88
N PRO A 35 9.35 1.11 -15.28
CA PRO A 35 10.45 1.36 -14.34
C PRO A 35 10.27 2.62 -13.47
N TYR A 36 9.35 3.49 -13.85
CA TYR A 36 9.02 4.71 -13.11
C TYR A 36 7.83 4.56 -12.17
N GLU A 37 7.19 3.41 -12.18
CA GLU A 37 6.06 3.13 -11.29
C GLU A 37 6.54 3.01 -9.84
N VAL A 38 5.80 3.62 -8.93
CA VAL A 38 5.93 3.46 -7.49
C VAL A 38 4.91 2.42 -7.07
N THR A 39 5.33 1.36 -6.44
CA THR A 39 4.39 0.38 -5.89
C THR A 39 3.76 0.90 -4.59
N PRO A 40 2.58 0.40 -4.19
CA PRO A 40 1.97 0.77 -2.91
C PRO A 40 2.90 0.54 -1.71
N ASP A 41 3.69 -0.54 -1.73
CA ASP A 41 4.65 -0.85 -0.68
C ASP A 41 5.82 0.17 -0.63
N GLU A 42 6.33 0.58 -1.79
CA GLU A 42 7.35 1.64 -1.88
C GLU A 42 6.80 2.98 -1.37
N ALA A 43 5.54 3.30 -1.69
CA ALA A 43 4.88 4.51 -1.20
C ALA A 43 4.76 4.51 0.33
N VAL A 44 4.34 3.39 0.92
CA VAL A 44 4.27 3.25 2.38
C VAL A 44 5.65 3.38 3.03
N GLN A 45 6.68 2.74 2.48
CA GLN A 45 8.05 2.83 3.01
C GLN A 45 8.57 4.27 2.96
N LEU A 46 8.31 4.98 1.87
CA LEU A 46 8.70 6.38 1.74
C LEU A 46 7.98 7.26 2.76
N LEU A 47 6.66 7.08 2.91
CA LEU A 47 5.86 7.79 3.89
C LEU A 47 6.37 7.55 5.32
N GLN A 48 6.65 6.31 5.67
CA GLN A 48 7.22 5.95 6.96
C GLN A 48 8.60 6.57 7.19
N THR A 49 9.42 6.67 6.14
CA THR A 49 10.74 7.30 6.22
C THR A 49 10.62 8.79 6.49
N VAL A 50 9.71 9.47 5.82
CA VAL A 50 9.52 10.91 5.96
C VAL A 50 8.89 11.27 7.31
N MET A 51 7.83 10.56 7.69
CA MET A 51 7.13 10.81 8.96
C MET A 51 7.89 10.25 10.17
N GLY A 52 8.61 9.14 10.01
CA GLY A 52 9.37 8.50 11.08
C GLY A 52 10.68 9.21 11.41
N GLY A 53 11.19 10.06 10.53
CA GLY A 53 12.46 10.78 10.74
C GLY A 53 12.42 11.82 11.87
N GLU A 54 11.26 12.37 12.21
CA GLU A 54 11.07 13.35 13.28
C GLU A 54 10.25 12.82 14.47
N SER A 55 9.65 11.65 14.35
CA SER A 55 8.77 11.09 15.37
C SER A 55 9.24 9.71 15.80
N THR A 56 9.33 9.50 17.10
CA THR A 56 9.54 8.17 17.71
C THR A 56 8.33 7.25 17.55
N ARG A 57 7.30 7.68 16.86
CA ARG A 57 6.05 6.94 16.63
C ARG A 57 6.09 6.30 15.25
N ALA A 58 6.03 4.98 15.21
CA ALA A 58 5.84 4.25 13.96
C ALA A 58 4.50 4.67 13.33
N VAL A 59 4.54 5.10 12.07
CA VAL A 59 3.34 5.42 11.31
C VAL A 59 2.63 4.10 10.99
N SER A 60 1.42 3.96 11.49
CA SER A 60 0.58 2.80 11.24
C SER A 60 -0.38 3.13 10.09
N VAL A 61 -0.35 2.28 9.07
CA VAL A 61 -1.17 2.42 7.85
C VAL A 61 -2.40 1.54 7.98
N GLY A 62 -3.57 2.14 7.86
CA GLY A 62 -4.86 1.46 7.92
C GLY A 62 -5.30 0.90 6.57
N SER A 63 -5.34 1.73 5.53
CA SER A 63 -5.74 1.33 4.18
C SER A 63 -5.00 2.11 3.10
N ILE A 64 -4.93 1.52 1.89
CA ILE A 64 -4.38 2.16 0.71
C ILE A 64 -5.42 2.10 -0.39
N GLN A 65 -5.71 3.23 -1.01
CA GLN A 65 -6.59 3.34 -2.15
C GLN A 65 -5.79 3.85 -3.34
N THR A 66 -5.94 3.21 -4.48
CA THR A 66 -5.25 3.56 -5.72
C THR A 66 -6.19 4.30 -6.65
N LEU A 67 -5.76 5.45 -7.14
CA LEU A 67 -6.45 6.19 -8.19
C LEU A 67 -5.69 6.04 -9.50
N LYS A 68 -6.42 5.67 -10.54
CA LYS A 68 -5.91 5.47 -11.89
C LYS A 68 -6.15 6.68 -12.76
N LYS A 69 -5.47 6.72 -13.90
CA LYS A 69 -5.65 7.78 -14.88
C LYS A 69 -7.10 7.90 -15.35
N SER A 70 -7.82 6.77 -15.48
CA SER A 70 -9.23 6.73 -15.86
C SER A 70 -10.17 7.39 -14.87
N ASP A 71 -9.76 7.54 -13.60
CA ASP A 71 -10.56 8.20 -12.57
C ASP A 71 -10.59 9.73 -12.74
N PHE A 72 -9.59 10.29 -13.43
CA PHE A 72 -9.46 11.74 -13.65
C PHE A 72 -9.86 12.17 -15.06
N VAL A 73 -9.60 11.36 -16.07
CA VAL A 73 -9.84 11.68 -17.48
C VAL A 73 -10.43 10.47 -18.19
N PRO A 74 -11.46 10.66 -19.04
CA PRO A 74 -11.96 9.58 -19.87
C PRO A 74 -10.84 8.99 -20.74
N THR A 75 -10.52 7.72 -20.52
CA THR A 75 -9.50 7.05 -21.31
C THR A 75 -10.05 6.64 -22.67
N THR A 76 -9.33 6.94 -23.73
CA THR A 76 -9.59 6.39 -25.07
C THR A 76 -9.18 4.91 -25.11
N ARG A 77 -9.91 4.12 -25.89
CA ARG A 77 -9.63 2.69 -26.08
C ARG A 77 -8.16 2.46 -26.43
N GLY A 78 -7.46 1.67 -25.60
CA GLY A 78 -6.06 1.29 -25.82
C GLY A 78 -5.02 2.15 -25.10
N ALA A 79 -5.41 3.15 -24.32
CA ALA A 79 -4.49 3.83 -23.42
C ALA A 79 -4.22 2.96 -22.17
N GLU A 80 -2.96 2.84 -21.76
CA GLU A 80 -2.61 2.18 -20.52
C GLU A 80 -3.21 2.97 -19.35
N ASP A 81 -3.98 2.27 -18.52
CA ASP A 81 -4.62 2.83 -17.34
C ASP A 81 -3.69 2.62 -16.13
N GLY A 82 -2.63 3.42 -16.08
CA GLY A 82 -1.64 3.36 -15.00
C GLY A 82 -2.13 4.03 -13.72
N ASP A 83 -1.55 3.62 -12.62
CA ASP A 83 -1.74 4.24 -11.32
C ASP A 83 -1.16 5.66 -11.32
N VAL A 84 -1.87 6.61 -10.75
CA VAL A 84 -1.47 8.03 -10.73
C VAL A 84 -1.19 8.49 -9.31
N VAL A 85 -2.07 8.13 -8.37
CA VAL A 85 -2.02 8.60 -6.99
C VAL A 85 -2.45 7.49 -6.04
N TYR A 86 -1.78 7.42 -4.91
CA TYR A 86 -2.21 6.63 -3.75
C TYR A 86 -2.76 7.53 -2.66
N ILE A 87 -3.90 7.16 -2.10
CA ILE A 87 -4.42 7.72 -0.86
C ILE A 87 -4.14 6.68 0.23
N ILE A 88 -3.33 7.05 1.21
CA ILE A 88 -2.94 6.20 2.31
C ILE A 88 -3.62 6.72 3.57
N ASP A 89 -4.55 5.95 4.11
CA ASP A 89 -5.19 6.25 5.39
C ASP A 89 -4.28 5.83 6.54
N LEU A 90 -4.15 6.71 7.52
CA LEU A 90 -3.39 6.46 8.73
C LEU A 90 -4.34 6.03 9.86
N ASP A 91 -3.87 5.15 10.74
CA ASP A 91 -4.67 4.64 11.86
C ASP A 91 -5.02 5.71 12.90
N ASP A 92 -4.22 6.78 12.96
CA ASP A 92 -4.46 7.94 13.82
C ASP A 92 -5.54 8.90 13.30
N GLY A 93 -6.11 8.62 12.13
CA GLY A 93 -7.20 9.37 11.53
C GLY A 93 -6.79 10.31 10.41
N GLY A 94 -5.50 10.43 10.11
CA GLY A 94 -4.96 11.22 9.01
C GLY A 94 -4.98 10.49 7.67
N SER A 95 -4.57 11.19 6.61
CA SER A 95 -4.36 10.64 5.27
C SER A 95 -3.13 11.25 4.60
N ALA A 96 -2.45 10.46 3.79
CA ALA A 96 -1.38 10.95 2.92
C ALA A 96 -1.75 10.74 1.45
N ILE A 97 -1.43 11.70 0.61
CA ILE A 97 -1.61 11.65 -0.85
C ILE A 97 -0.23 11.53 -1.48
N MET A 98 0.01 10.43 -2.18
CA MET A 98 1.32 10.12 -2.75
C MET A 98 1.24 9.88 -4.25
N GLY A 99 2.30 10.27 -4.96
CA GLY A 99 2.43 10.01 -6.40
C GLY A 99 2.79 8.56 -6.69
N ALA A 100 2.21 8.01 -7.76
CA ALA A 100 2.50 6.66 -8.25
C ALA A 100 3.59 6.61 -9.33
N ASP A 101 4.24 7.73 -9.65
CA ASP A 101 5.31 7.82 -10.64
C ASP A 101 6.55 8.51 -10.03
N LYS A 102 7.71 7.86 -10.13
CA LYS A 102 9.01 8.32 -9.58
C LYS A 102 9.50 9.66 -10.19
N ARG A 103 8.93 10.08 -11.31
CA ARG A 103 9.24 11.35 -11.98
C ARG A 103 8.42 12.53 -11.45
N MET A 104 7.40 12.24 -10.65
CA MET A 104 6.52 13.24 -10.03
C MET A 104 6.90 13.48 -8.58
N GLU A 105 6.26 14.47 -7.96
CA GLU A 105 6.40 14.69 -6.53
C GLU A 105 5.95 13.44 -5.76
N PRO A 106 6.80 12.89 -4.88
CA PRO A 106 6.48 11.66 -4.18
C PRO A 106 5.36 11.83 -3.14
N ILE A 107 5.26 12.99 -2.51
CA ILE A 107 4.26 13.30 -1.48
C ILE A 107 3.60 14.62 -1.82
N TYR A 108 2.32 14.60 -2.13
CA TYR A 108 1.55 15.80 -2.43
C TYR A 108 0.99 16.48 -1.18
N ALA A 109 0.52 15.68 -0.23
CA ALA A 109 -0.03 16.18 1.03
C ALA A 109 0.01 15.13 2.12
N ILE A 110 0.16 15.58 3.36
CA ILE A 110 -0.08 14.82 4.57
C ILE A 110 -1.10 15.62 5.38
N LEU A 111 -2.20 14.98 5.74
CA LEU A 111 -3.33 15.56 6.43
C LEU A 111 -3.48 14.92 7.80
N ASP A 112 -3.40 15.72 8.83
CA ASP A 112 -3.63 15.26 10.19
C ASP A 112 -5.14 15.24 10.46
N GLU A 113 -5.62 14.16 11.09
CA GLU A 113 -7.01 13.99 11.54
C GLU A 113 -8.08 14.14 10.45
N THR A 114 -7.69 14.08 9.16
CA THR A 114 -8.62 14.21 8.03
C THR A 114 -8.46 13.04 7.08
N LYS A 115 -9.56 12.32 6.83
CA LYS A 115 -9.61 11.29 5.80
C LYS A 115 -10.14 11.86 4.51
N ILE A 116 -9.45 11.53 3.41
CA ILE A 116 -9.85 11.91 2.06
C ILE A 116 -10.40 10.69 1.34
N SER A 117 -11.53 10.88 0.68
CA SER A 117 -12.07 9.87 -0.24
C SER A 117 -11.59 10.12 -1.68
N PRO A 118 -11.48 9.06 -2.49
CA PRO A 118 -11.15 9.17 -3.91
C PRO A 118 -12.03 10.16 -4.67
N GLU A 119 -13.31 10.19 -4.36
CA GLU A 119 -14.29 11.06 -5.01
C GLU A 119 -14.00 12.55 -4.77
N GLN A 120 -13.54 12.89 -3.56
CA GLN A 120 -13.18 14.28 -3.24
C GLN A 120 -11.99 14.75 -4.04
N LEU A 121 -11.01 13.87 -4.29
CA LEU A 121 -9.81 14.19 -5.05
C LEU A 121 -10.13 14.34 -6.54
N THR A 122 -10.94 13.45 -7.12
CA THR A 122 -11.33 13.49 -8.53
C THR A 122 -12.23 14.68 -8.85
N LEU A 123 -13.18 15.01 -7.97
CA LEU A 123 -14.05 16.19 -8.13
C LEU A 123 -13.26 17.50 -8.11
N THR A 124 -12.23 17.60 -7.30
CA THR A 124 -11.39 18.80 -7.22
C THR A 124 -10.56 18.96 -8.48
N ALA A 125 -10.02 17.88 -9.03
CA ALA A 125 -9.25 17.90 -10.28
C ALA A 125 -10.10 18.33 -11.47
N THR A 126 -11.33 17.82 -11.61
CA THR A 126 -12.26 18.16 -12.69
C THR A 126 -12.72 19.63 -12.64
N ARG A 127 -12.87 20.17 -11.42
CA ARG A 127 -13.33 21.56 -11.23
C ARG A 127 -12.27 22.61 -11.59
N SER A 128 -10.99 22.24 -11.56
CA SER A 128 -9.90 23.15 -11.91
C SER A 128 -9.82 23.41 -13.42
N ASP A 129 -10.36 22.52 -14.23
CA ASP A 129 -10.31 22.63 -15.71
C ASP A 129 -11.41 23.55 -16.28
N ASP A 130 -12.49 23.81 -15.52
CA ASP A 130 -13.62 24.63 -15.95
C ASP A 130 -13.44 26.13 -15.64
N GLY A 131 -12.31 26.56 -15.11
CA GLY A 131 -12.09 27.89 -14.53
C GLY A 131 -11.33 28.89 -15.41
N GLU A 132 -10.85 28.53 -16.60
CA GLU A 132 -10.14 29.45 -17.51
C GLU A 132 -10.83 29.55 -18.88
N GLN A 133 -11.85 30.35 -18.90
CA GLN A 133 -12.29 31.03 -20.14
C GLN A 133 -12.55 32.49 -19.86
#